data_282a2bd211b77978de69a2a66c3113bb
#
_entry.id   282a2bd211b77978de69a2a66c3113bb
#
_cell.length_a   1.000
_cell.length_b   1.000
_cell.length_c   1.000
_cell.angle_alpha   90.00
_cell.angle_beta   90.00
_cell.angle_gamma   90.00
#
_symmetry.space_group_name_H-M   'P 1'
#
loop_
_entity.id
_entity.type
_entity.pdbx_description
1 polymer ?
#
loop_
_entity_poly.entity_id
_entity_poly.type
_entity_poly.pdbx_seq_one_letter_code
_entity_poly.pdbx_strand_id
1 'polypeptide(L)'
;MTLQIRVAQLNFVVGDMPGNARKIIDAAQAAYAQGARLLVTPELSICGYAAEDLLLRPAFIDACDDALKTVARELAGLKGLHVVVGHPEGGGVRTRSVAVTRRHNRASVLCEGLVVAHYDKRELPNYQVFDERRYFTPGQGVGVFEVDGVKVGLLICEDAWFDEPARLARDAGAQVLAVLNASPFHAGKGAEREQRMCERVADCGLPLIYAHLVGGQDEVIFEGR
;
A
#
# COMPACT_ATOMS: atom_id res chain seq x y z
N MET A 1 -3.19 -7.79 -25.48
CA MET A 1 -2.32 -8.35 -24.43
C MET A 1 -3.12 -8.38 -23.14
N THR A 2 -2.97 -9.41 -22.31
CA THR A 2 -3.71 -9.52 -21.03
C THR A 2 -2.72 -9.36 -19.88
N LEU A 3 -2.85 -8.31 -19.08
CA LEU A 3 -2.03 -8.12 -17.86
C LEU A 3 -2.53 -9.09 -16.78
N GLN A 4 -1.65 -9.99 -16.32
CA GLN A 4 -1.95 -10.86 -15.18
C GLN A 4 -1.56 -10.17 -13.87
N ILE A 5 -2.55 -10.05 -12.99
CA ILE A 5 -2.43 -9.37 -11.69
C ILE A 5 -2.68 -10.38 -10.57
N ARG A 6 -1.92 -10.26 -9.49
CA ARG A 6 -2.16 -10.99 -8.23
C ARG A 6 -2.36 -10.02 -7.09
N VAL A 7 -3.18 -10.42 -6.15
CA VAL A 7 -3.43 -9.69 -4.89
C VAL A 7 -2.96 -10.56 -3.74
N ALA A 8 -2.07 -10.02 -2.90
CA ALA A 8 -1.51 -10.72 -1.75
C ALA A 8 -2.26 -10.33 -0.47
N GLN A 9 -3.43 -10.91 -0.25
CA GLN A 9 -4.22 -10.72 0.98
C GLN A 9 -3.68 -11.63 2.08
N LEU A 10 -2.69 -11.13 2.82
CA LEU A 10 -1.92 -11.89 3.81
C LEU A 10 -2.02 -11.24 5.18
N ASN A 11 -1.77 -12.04 6.22
CA ASN A 11 -1.67 -11.56 7.60
C ASN A 11 -0.26 -10.99 7.84
N PHE A 12 -0.15 -9.66 7.78
CA PHE A 12 1.08 -8.94 8.11
C PHE A 12 1.06 -8.55 9.59
N VAL A 13 2.08 -8.99 10.32
CA VAL A 13 2.16 -8.81 11.78
C VAL A 13 2.86 -7.51 12.11
N VAL A 14 2.28 -6.72 13.01
CA VAL A 14 2.88 -5.46 13.46
C VAL A 14 4.24 -5.71 14.11
N GLY A 15 5.26 -5.01 13.61
CA GLY A 15 6.62 -5.08 14.13
C GLY A 15 7.46 -6.26 13.64
N ASP A 16 6.89 -7.22 12.91
CA ASP A 16 7.64 -8.33 12.31
C ASP A 16 8.08 -8.02 10.87
N MET A 17 8.91 -6.98 10.70
CA MET A 17 9.40 -6.59 9.39
C MET A 17 10.09 -7.73 8.62
N PRO A 18 10.97 -8.56 9.24
CA PRO A 18 11.58 -9.69 8.53
C PRO A 18 10.57 -10.74 8.07
N GLY A 19 9.60 -11.11 8.91
CA GLY A 19 8.56 -12.07 8.57
C GLY A 19 7.61 -11.53 7.50
N ASN A 20 7.24 -10.25 7.58
CA ASN A 20 6.41 -9.60 6.57
C ASN A 20 7.13 -9.50 5.21
N ALA A 21 8.42 -9.12 5.21
CA ALA A 21 9.25 -9.11 4.01
C ALA A 21 9.30 -10.50 3.37
N ARG A 22 9.49 -11.57 4.16
CA ARG A 22 9.48 -12.96 3.66
C ARG A 22 8.15 -13.30 2.99
N LYS A 23 7.02 -12.97 3.61
CA LYS A 23 5.67 -13.20 3.04
C LYS A 23 5.51 -12.49 1.69
N ILE A 24 6.00 -11.25 1.56
CA ILE A 24 5.95 -10.49 0.30
C ILE A 24 6.81 -11.18 -0.76
N ILE A 25 8.04 -11.59 -0.42
CA ILE A 25 8.97 -12.27 -1.33
C ILE A 25 8.36 -13.59 -1.83
N ASP A 26 7.85 -14.41 -0.92
CA ASP A 26 7.26 -15.71 -1.27
C ASP A 26 6.02 -15.54 -2.17
N ALA A 27 5.16 -14.56 -1.87
CA ALA A 27 4.01 -14.24 -2.69
C ALA A 27 4.42 -13.73 -4.09
N ALA A 28 5.47 -12.91 -4.18
CA ALA A 28 5.98 -12.39 -5.44
C ALA A 28 6.59 -13.49 -6.31
N GLN A 29 7.36 -14.41 -5.72
CA GLN A 29 7.93 -15.57 -6.42
C GLN A 29 6.83 -16.49 -6.96
N ALA A 30 5.81 -16.78 -6.13
CA ALA A 30 4.66 -17.59 -6.53
C ALA A 30 3.83 -16.91 -7.64
N ALA A 31 3.61 -15.60 -7.54
CA ALA A 31 2.92 -14.83 -8.56
C ALA A 31 3.67 -14.84 -9.90
N TYR A 32 4.99 -14.62 -9.84
CA TYR A 32 5.86 -14.63 -11.02
C TYR A 32 5.86 -15.98 -11.72
N ALA A 33 5.96 -17.07 -10.96
CA ALA A 33 5.93 -18.44 -11.49
C ALA A 33 4.60 -18.76 -12.19
N GLN A 34 3.51 -18.08 -11.82
CA GLN A 34 2.18 -18.18 -12.46
C GLN A 34 1.97 -17.18 -13.60
N GLY A 35 3.03 -16.46 -14.02
CA GLY A 35 2.97 -15.51 -15.14
C GLY A 35 2.47 -14.12 -14.78
N ALA A 36 2.27 -13.79 -13.50
CA ALA A 36 1.88 -12.44 -13.11
C ALA A 36 2.97 -11.41 -13.47
N ARG A 37 2.53 -10.19 -13.74
CA ARG A 37 3.38 -9.02 -13.97
C ARG A 37 3.15 -7.91 -12.96
N LEU A 38 2.05 -7.99 -12.20
CA LEU A 38 1.75 -7.09 -11.10
C LEU A 38 1.32 -7.90 -9.87
N LEU A 39 1.94 -7.62 -8.72
CA LEU A 39 1.50 -8.05 -7.40
C LEU A 39 1.17 -6.81 -6.56
N VAL A 40 0.00 -6.80 -5.92
CA VAL A 40 -0.41 -5.72 -5.01
C VAL A 40 -0.53 -6.28 -3.60
N THR A 41 0.15 -5.64 -2.64
CA THR A 41 0.05 -5.96 -1.21
C THR A 41 -0.86 -4.95 -0.49
N PRO A 42 -1.36 -5.24 0.72
CA PRO A 42 -2.11 -4.30 1.53
C PRO A 42 -1.32 -3.07 1.99
N GLU A 43 -2.04 -2.10 2.55
CA GLU A 43 -1.49 -0.93 3.22
C GLU A 43 -0.54 -1.34 4.35
N LEU A 44 0.58 -0.61 4.51
CA LEU A 44 1.63 -0.81 5.54
C LEU A 44 2.09 -2.28 5.69
N SER A 45 2.09 -3.05 4.60
CA SER A 45 2.43 -4.48 4.61
C SER A 45 3.84 -4.79 5.13
N ILE A 46 4.80 -3.85 5.08
CA ILE A 46 6.13 -4.04 5.67
C ILE A 46 6.08 -4.09 7.20
N CYS A 47 5.34 -3.18 7.83
CA CYS A 47 5.34 -3.08 9.30
C CYS A 47 4.08 -3.64 9.97
N GLY A 48 3.04 -3.98 9.19
CA GLY A 48 1.70 -4.30 9.70
C GLY A 48 0.90 -3.05 10.07
N TYR A 49 -0.43 -3.20 10.13
CA TYR A 49 -1.39 -2.14 10.48
C TYR A 49 -2.24 -2.57 11.70
N ALA A 50 -2.46 -1.76 12.73
CA ALA A 50 -1.97 -0.39 12.94
C ALA A 50 -0.72 -0.42 13.81
N ALA A 51 0.37 0.17 13.33
CA ALA A 51 1.64 0.19 14.08
C ALA A 51 1.70 1.32 15.12
N GLU A 52 0.74 2.24 15.13
CA GLU A 52 0.52 3.29 16.14
C GLU A 52 1.82 4.03 16.54
N ASP A 53 2.06 4.21 17.84
CA ASP A 53 3.22 4.95 18.37
C ASP A 53 4.59 4.31 18.04
N LEU A 54 4.62 3.09 17.52
CA LEU A 54 5.85 2.52 16.95
C LEU A 54 6.34 3.36 15.76
N LEU A 55 5.43 3.97 14.99
CA LEU A 55 5.75 4.87 13.89
C LEU A 55 6.52 6.13 14.33
N LEU A 56 6.49 6.48 15.61
CA LEU A 56 7.27 7.60 16.18
C LEU A 56 8.71 7.18 16.51
N ARG A 57 9.04 5.89 16.48
CA ARG A 57 10.36 5.37 16.85
C ARG A 57 11.28 5.34 15.63
N PRO A 58 12.42 6.08 15.64
CA PRO A 58 13.35 6.09 14.51
C PRO A 58 13.85 4.68 14.13
N ALA A 59 14.20 3.85 15.13
CA ALA A 59 14.66 2.49 14.87
C ALA A 59 13.60 1.58 14.21
N PHE A 60 12.31 1.82 14.46
CA PHE A 60 11.22 1.12 13.81
C PHE A 60 11.15 1.48 12.31
N ILE A 61 11.29 2.76 12.00
CA ILE A 61 11.30 3.25 10.62
C ILE A 61 12.55 2.76 9.88
N ASP A 62 13.73 2.83 10.51
CA ASP A 62 14.99 2.32 9.93
C ASP A 62 14.84 0.81 9.59
N ALA A 63 14.20 0.03 10.46
CA ALA A 63 13.92 -1.39 10.20
C ALA A 63 12.91 -1.62 9.06
N CYS A 64 11.91 -0.74 8.88
CA CYS A 64 11.00 -0.78 7.74
C CYS A 64 11.76 -0.51 6.42
N ASP A 65 12.62 0.49 6.40
CA ASP A 65 13.43 0.84 5.23
C ASP A 65 14.37 -0.32 4.85
N ASP A 66 15.00 -0.98 5.82
CA ASP A 66 15.90 -2.10 5.57
C ASP A 66 15.15 -3.35 5.10
N ALA A 67 13.93 -3.58 5.61
CA ALA A 67 13.05 -4.64 5.11
C ALA A 67 12.64 -4.38 3.65
N LEU A 68 12.25 -3.15 3.31
CA LEU A 68 11.90 -2.79 1.93
C LEU A 68 13.08 -2.98 0.96
N LYS A 69 14.30 -2.57 1.36
CA LYS A 69 15.52 -2.82 0.58
C LYS A 69 15.79 -4.31 0.40
N THR A 70 15.52 -5.11 1.44
CA THR A 70 15.66 -6.56 1.37
C THR A 70 14.68 -7.16 0.38
N VAL A 71 13.39 -6.77 0.42
CA VAL A 71 12.39 -7.18 -0.57
C VAL A 71 12.86 -6.81 -1.99
N ALA A 72 13.25 -5.56 -2.21
CA ALA A 72 13.71 -5.10 -3.52
C ALA A 72 14.87 -5.97 -4.06
N ARG A 73 15.91 -6.20 -3.22
CA ARG A 73 17.05 -7.01 -3.59
C ARG A 73 16.67 -8.45 -3.95
N GLU A 74 15.85 -9.11 -3.15
CA GLU A 74 15.44 -10.50 -3.37
C GLU A 74 14.56 -10.66 -4.63
N LEU A 75 13.83 -9.61 -5.01
CA LEU A 75 12.99 -9.60 -6.21
C LEU A 75 13.72 -9.18 -7.49
N ALA A 76 15.00 -8.79 -7.43
CA ALA A 76 15.75 -8.26 -8.57
C ALA A 76 15.82 -9.23 -9.78
N GLY A 77 15.76 -10.55 -9.53
CA GLY A 77 15.75 -11.59 -10.57
C GLY A 77 14.39 -11.81 -11.25
N LEU A 78 13.30 -11.27 -10.73
CA LEU A 78 11.93 -11.48 -11.24
C LEU A 78 11.62 -10.46 -12.35
N LYS A 79 12.19 -10.68 -13.53
CA LYS A 79 12.16 -9.74 -14.65
C LYS A 79 10.75 -9.35 -15.08
N GLY A 80 10.48 -8.04 -15.14
CA GLY A 80 9.19 -7.47 -15.54
C GLY A 80 8.07 -7.60 -14.50
N LEU A 81 8.30 -8.24 -13.34
CA LEU A 81 7.32 -8.23 -12.25
C LEU A 81 7.40 -6.89 -11.50
N HIS A 82 6.27 -6.23 -11.37
CA HIS A 82 6.10 -5.06 -10.51
C HIS A 82 5.41 -5.50 -9.21
N VAL A 83 5.96 -5.10 -8.07
CA VAL A 83 5.40 -5.41 -6.75
C VAL A 83 5.10 -4.11 -6.02
N VAL A 84 3.83 -3.87 -5.72
CA VAL A 84 3.39 -2.71 -4.95
C VAL A 84 3.39 -3.06 -3.47
N VAL A 85 4.18 -2.32 -2.69
CA VAL A 85 4.43 -2.58 -1.27
C VAL A 85 4.07 -1.37 -0.42
N GLY A 86 3.15 -1.55 0.55
CA GLY A 86 2.79 -0.52 1.53
C GLY A 86 3.80 -0.45 2.68
N HIS A 87 4.28 0.75 3.00
CA HIS A 87 5.24 0.98 4.10
C HIS A 87 5.21 2.43 4.60
N PRO A 88 5.67 2.72 5.85
CA PRO A 88 5.94 4.09 6.27
C PRO A 88 7.19 4.59 5.57
N GLU A 89 7.15 5.81 5.03
CA GLU A 89 8.30 6.45 4.40
C GLU A 89 9.26 7.01 5.46
N GLY A 90 10.54 6.64 5.37
CA GLY A 90 11.58 6.98 6.35
C GLY A 90 12.36 8.26 6.09
N GLY A 91 12.20 8.90 4.93
CA GLY A 91 13.05 9.96 4.37
C GLY A 91 13.00 11.33 5.04
N GLY A 92 12.53 11.45 6.27
CA GLY A 92 12.54 12.71 7.02
C GLY A 92 13.95 13.21 7.33
N VAL A 93 14.23 14.50 7.10
CA VAL A 93 15.49 15.15 7.50
C VAL A 93 15.64 15.02 9.01
N ARG A 94 16.65 14.28 9.49
CA ARG A 94 17.02 14.21 10.90
C ARG A 94 17.55 15.58 11.34
N THR A 95 16.70 16.44 11.89
CA THR A 95 17.16 17.64 12.58
C THR A 95 17.42 17.33 14.05
N ARG A 96 18.41 17.99 14.67
CA ARG A 96 18.77 17.84 16.10
C ARG A 96 17.69 18.37 17.06
N SER A 97 16.71 19.10 16.58
CA SER A 97 15.53 19.49 17.35
C SER A 97 14.42 18.46 17.14
N VAL A 98 13.56 18.28 18.13
CA VAL A 98 12.36 17.40 18.12
C VAL A 98 11.33 17.93 17.09
N ALA A 99 11.79 18.30 15.91
CA ALA A 99 10.93 18.68 14.79
C ALA A 99 10.29 17.43 14.22
N VAL A 100 8.98 17.44 14.18
CA VAL A 100 8.12 16.46 13.53
C VAL A 100 8.73 16.08 12.18
N THR A 101 9.31 14.90 12.10
CA THR A 101 9.75 14.33 10.82
C THR A 101 8.49 14.12 9.98
N ARG A 102 8.38 14.81 8.87
CA ARG A 102 7.28 14.57 7.92
C ARG A 102 7.46 13.16 7.39
N ARG A 103 6.49 12.30 7.66
CA ARG A 103 6.43 10.92 7.18
C ARG A 103 5.19 10.74 6.34
N HIS A 104 5.26 9.80 5.42
CA HIS A 104 4.13 9.45 4.59
C HIS A 104 3.78 7.96 4.76
N ASN A 105 2.50 7.66 4.72
CA ASN A 105 2.01 6.32 4.45
C ASN A 105 2.16 6.12 2.94
N ARG A 106 3.13 5.29 2.53
CA ARG A 106 3.60 5.18 1.15
C ARG A 106 3.33 3.82 0.54
N ALA A 107 2.95 3.81 -0.72
CA ALA A 107 3.03 2.65 -1.60
C ALA A 107 4.23 2.82 -2.54
N SER A 108 5.20 1.91 -2.49
CA SER A 108 6.32 1.87 -3.42
C SER A 108 6.14 0.74 -4.43
N VAL A 109 6.48 1.00 -5.68
CA VAL A 109 6.49 0.00 -6.76
C VAL A 109 7.92 -0.48 -6.95
N LEU A 110 8.15 -1.76 -6.69
CA LEU A 110 9.44 -2.42 -6.87
C LEU A 110 9.44 -3.16 -8.20
N CYS A 111 10.48 -2.95 -8.99
CA CYS A 111 10.75 -3.71 -10.21
C CYS A 111 12.26 -3.91 -10.38
N GLU A 112 12.69 -5.15 -10.61
CA GLU A 112 14.09 -5.50 -10.86
C GLU A 112 15.10 -4.94 -9.84
N GLY A 113 14.69 -4.92 -8.56
CA GLY A 113 15.55 -4.47 -7.46
C GLY A 113 15.51 -2.96 -7.20
N LEU A 114 14.72 -2.20 -7.95
CA LEU A 114 14.62 -0.75 -7.84
C LEU A 114 13.21 -0.32 -7.43
N VAL A 115 13.10 0.83 -6.77
CA VAL A 115 11.84 1.56 -6.63
C VAL A 115 11.63 2.38 -7.90
N VAL A 116 10.65 2.00 -8.73
CA VAL A 116 10.38 2.63 -10.03
C VAL A 116 9.28 3.69 -9.97
N ALA A 117 8.41 3.62 -8.97
CA ALA A 117 7.37 4.62 -8.70
C ALA A 117 6.98 4.57 -7.22
N HIS A 118 6.31 5.61 -6.75
CA HIS A 118 5.70 5.64 -5.41
C HIS A 118 4.46 6.54 -5.39
N TYR A 119 3.67 6.35 -4.34
CA TYR A 119 2.52 7.18 -4.02
C TYR A 119 2.40 7.37 -2.51
N ASP A 120 2.13 8.59 -2.07
CA ASP A 120 1.91 8.94 -0.68
C ASP A 120 0.42 9.18 -0.44
N LYS A 121 -0.16 8.52 0.57
CA LYS A 121 -1.57 8.63 0.93
C LYS A 121 -1.97 10.08 1.13
N ARG A 122 -3.06 10.50 0.48
CA ARG A 122 -3.58 11.87 0.55
C ARG A 122 -4.58 12.05 1.67
N GLU A 123 -5.52 11.11 1.78
CA GLU A 123 -6.60 11.16 2.76
C GLU A 123 -6.21 10.35 4.01
N LEU A 124 -5.95 11.05 5.10
CA LEU A 124 -5.54 10.46 6.37
C LEU A 124 -6.74 10.42 7.32
N PRO A 125 -7.33 9.23 7.60
CA PRO A 125 -8.43 9.11 8.54
C PRO A 125 -7.98 9.50 9.95
N ASN A 126 -8.83 10.26 10.66
CA ASN A 126 -8.57 10.70 12.02
C ASN A 126 -9.88 10.70 12.82
N TYR A 127 -10.53 9.53 12.85
CA TYR A 127 -11.81 9.30 13.52
C TYR A 127 -11.91 7.84 13.97
N GLN A 128 -12.75 7.56 14.97
CA GLN A 128 -12.92 6.23 15.57
C GLN A 128 -11.57 5.64 16.01
N VAL A 129 -11.16 4.52 15.40
CA VAL A 129 -9.90 3.83 15.71
C VAL A 129 -8.69 4.39 14.94
N PHE A 130 -8.90 5.38 14.08
CA PHE A 130 -7.85 5.95 13.24
C PHE A 130 -7.29 7.24 13.84
N ASP A 131 -5.96 7.34 13.91
CA ASP A 131 -5.22 8.56 14.30
C ASP A 131 -4.01 8.77 13.35
N GLU A 132 -4.24 8.65 12.04
CA GLU A 132 -3.13 8.70 11.07
C GLU A 132 -2.45 10.07 10.98
N ARG A 133 -3.17 11.16 11.25
CA ARG A 133 -2.60 12.52 11.25
C ARG A 133 -1.59 12.75 12.36
N ARG A 134 -1.58 11.90 13.39
CA ARG A 134 -0.55 11.88 14.43
C ARG A 134 0.80 11.43 13.89
N TYR A 135 0.81 10.56 12.89
CA TYR A 135 2.00 9.87 12.39
C TYR A 135 2.43 10.34 11.01
N PHE A 136 1.48 10.69 10.16
CA PHE A 136 1.70 10.94 8.74
C PHE A 136 1.30 12.34 8.30
N THR A 137 1.95 12.79 7.24
CA THR A 137 1.62 14.01 6.50
C THR A 137 0.93 13.60 5.19
N PRO A 138 -0.17 14.27 4.77
CA PRO A 138 -0.83 14.01 3.50
C PRO A 138 0.12 14.14 2.31
N GLY A 139 0.05 13.18 1.39
CA GLY A 139 0.72 13.26 0.10
C GLY A 139 0.11 14.31 -0.81
N GLN A 140 0.90 14.80 -1.78
CA GLN A 140 0.45 15.80 -2.77
C GLN A 140 0.55 15.26 -4.20
N GLY A 141 1.29 14.16 -4.40
CA GLY A 141 1.56 13.57 -5.70
C GLY A 141 0.43 12.70 -6.25
N VAL A 142 0.59 12.26 -7.48
CA VAL A 142 -0.24 11.23 -8.12
C VAL A 142 0.68 10.07 -8.46
N GLY A 143 0.32 8.86 -8.03
CA GLY A 143 1.08 7.64 -8.30
C GLY A 143 0.52 6.92 -9.52
N VAL A 144 1.18 7.03 -10.66
CA VAL A 144 0.86 6.24 -11.86
C VAL A 144 2.14 5.63 -12.40
N PHE A 145 2.10 4.34 -12.71
CA PHE A 145 3.21 3.61 -13.32
C PHE A 145 2.68 2.67 -14.42
N GLU A 146 3.58 2.15 -15.24
CA GLU A 146 3.20 1.31 -16.37
C GLU A 146 3.73 -0.12 -16.20
N VAL A 147 2.87 -1.12 -16.49
CA VAL A 147 3.19 -2.53 -16.53
C VAL A 147 2.64 -3.13 -17.81
N ASP A 148 3.51 -3.67 -18.67
CA ASP A 148 3.15 -4.29 -19.96
C ASP A 148 2.19 -3.41 -20.80
N GLY A 149 2.44 -2.09 -20.84
CA GLY A 149 1.64 -1.13 -21.59
C GLY A 149 0.32 -0.71 -20.93
N VAL A 150 0.05 -1.16 -19.69
CA VAL A 150 -1.11 -0.76 -18.90
C VAL A 150 -0.68 0.22 -17.80
N LYS A 151 -1.28 1.41 -17.77
CA LYS A 151 -1.04 2.40 -16.71
C LYS A 151 -1.91 2.12 -15.49
N VAL A 152 -1.24 1.91 -14.35
CA VAL A 152 -1.84 1.59 -13.05
C VAL A 152 -1.75 2.80 -12.14
N GLY A 153 -2.89 3.27 -11.63
CA GLY A 153 -2.99 4.33 -10.62
C GLY A 153 -3.00 3.74 -9.21
N LEU A 154 -2.26 4.33 -8.29
CA LEU A 154 -2.17 3.90 -6.89
C LEU A 154 -3.08 4.75 -6.00
N LEU A 155 -3.80 4.08 -5.10
CA LEU A 155 -4.55 4.67 -3.99
C LEU A 155 -4.26 3.88 -2.71
N ILE A 156 -4.37 4.53 -1.56
CA ILE A 156 -4.20 3.87 -0.26
C ILE A 156 -5.45 4.10 0.59
N CYS A 157 -6.19 3.03 0.84
CA CYS A 157 -7.29 2.90 1.81
C CYS A 157 -8.33 4.05 1.69
N GLU A 158 -8.26 5.03 2.60
CA GLU A 158 -9.18 6.18 2.67
C GLU A 158 -9.25 6.98 1.37
N ASP A 159 -8.18 7.02 0.58
CA ASP A 159 -8.17 7.70 -0.72
C ASP A 159 -9.30 7.21 -1.65
N ALA A 160 -9.64 5.93 -1.59
CA ALA A 160 -10.68 5.35 -2.44
C ALA A 160 -12.11 5.74 -2.01
N TRP A 161 -12.28 6.34 -0.82
CA TRP A 161 -13.58 6.86 -0.34
C TRP A 161 -13.90 8.25 -0.87
N PHE A 162 -12.90 8.96 -1.43
CA PHE A 162 -13.02 10.30 -1.97
C PHE A 162 -12.83 10.30 -3.49
N ASP A 163 -13.46 11.25 -4.17
CA ASP A 163 -13.44 11.34 -5.64
C ASP A 163 -12.09 11.84 -6.16
N GLU A 164 -11.47 12.78 -5.45
CA GLU A 164 -10.32 13.50 -5.95
C GLU A 164 -9.12 12.58 -6.24
N PRO A 165 -8.68 11.67 -5.35
CA PRO A 165 -7.51 10.84 -5.61
C PRO A 165 -7.68 9.94 -6.85
N ALA A 166 -8.86 9.33 -7.03
CA ALA A 166 -9.15 8.49 -8.19
C ALA A 166 -9.23 9.31 -9.49
N ARG A 167 -9.85 10.50 -9.44
CA ARG A 167 -9.92 11.43 -10.56
C ARG A 167 -8.53 11.90 -10.99
N LEU A 168 -7.67 12.25 -10.05
CA LEU A 168 -6.29 12.65 -10.34
C LEU A 168 -5.49 11.52 -11.01
N ALA A 169 -5.63 10.27 -10.55
CA ALA A 169 -5.00 9.12 -11.17
C ALA A 169 -5.51 8.91 -12.61
N ARG A 170 -6.82 8.99 -12.83
CA ARG A 170 -7.42 8.91 -14.17
C ARG A 170 -6.89 10.01 -15.09
N ASP A 171 -6.87 11.26 -14.62
CA ASP A 171 -6.45 12.43 -15.40
C ASP A 171 -4.94 12.37 -15.72
N ALA A 172 -4.14 11.66 -14.91
CA ALA A 172 -2.75 11.29 -15.18
C ALA A 172 -2.61 10.11 -16.15
N GLY A 173 -3.73 9.56 -16.62
CA GLY A 173 -3.77 8.51 -17.64
C GLY A 173 -3.84 7.09 -17.11
N ALA A 174 -4.15 6.86 -15.84
CA ALA A 174 -4.39 5.52 -15.31
C ALA A 174 -5.53 4.82 -16.08
N GLN A 175 -5.39 3.53 -16.28
CA GLN A 175 -6.37 2.64 -16.95
C GLN A 175 -6.98 1.63 -15.98
N VAL A 176 -6.36 1.47 -14.81
CA VAL A 176 -6.82 0.64 -13.70
C VAL A 176 -6.33 1.26 -12.39
N LEU A 177 -7.12 1.15 -11.33
CA LEU A 177 -6.73 1.57 -9.97
C LEU A 177 -6.30 0.36 -9.14
N ALA A 178 -5.19 0.48 -8.42
CA ALA A 178 -4.74 -0.48 -7.41
C ALA A 178 -4.81 0.18 -6.03
N VAL A 179 -5.66 -0.36 -5.14
CA VAL A 179 -5.92 0.14 -3.80
C VAL A 179 -5.28 -0.77 -2.78
N LEU A 180 -4.37 -0.24 -1.98
CA LEU A 180 -3.80 -0.91 -0.81
C LEU A 180 -4.67 -0.57 0.40
N ASN A 181 -5.17 -1.58 1.11
CA ASN A 181 -6.15 -1.32 2.18
C ASN A 181 -5.87 -2.11 3.46
N ALA A 182 -6.13 -1.46 4.60
CA ALA A 182 -6.11 -2.05 5.94
C ALA A 182 -7.22 -1.47 6.82
N SER A 183 -8.47 -1.55 6.35
CA SER A 183 -9.63 -1.08 7.11
C SER A 183 -10.10 -2.15 8.09
N PRO A 184 -10.19 -1.86 9.42
CA PRO A 184 -10.70 -2.79 10.40
C PRO A 184 -12.12 -3.27 10.13
N PHE A 185 -12.37 -4.51 10.56
CA PHE A 185 -13.70 -5.10 10.50
C PHE A 185 -14.68 -4.33 11.38
N HIS A 186 -15.85 -4.08 10.82
CA HIS A 186 -17.01 -3.58 11.53
C HIS A 186 -18.27 -4.23 10.92
N ALA A 187 -19.26 -4.52 11.74
CA ALA A 187 -20.51 -5.13 11.25
C ALA A 187 -21.16 -4.27 10.14
N GLY A 188 -21.37 -4.88 8.97
CA GLY A 188 -21.88 -4.19 7.78
C GLY A 188 -20.85 -3.43 6.93
N LYS A 189 -19.62 -3.23 7.44
CA LYS A 189 -18.58 -2.46 6.72
C LYS A 189 -18.17 -3.09 5.39
N GLY A 190 -18.21 -4.42 5.28
CA GLY A 190 -17.90 -5.11 4.03
C GLY A 190 -18.83 -4.67 2.89
N ALA A 191 -20.14 -4.64 3.12
CA ALA A 191 -21.12 -4.19 2.13
C ALA A 191 -20.98 -2.69 1.79
N GLU A 192 -20.75 -1.84 2.81
CA GLU A 192 -20.50 -0.41 2.62
C GLU A 192 -19.24 -0.17 1.76
N ARG A 193 -18.17 -0.92 2.04
CA ARG A 193 -16.91 -0.85 1.30
C ARG A 193 -17.10 -1.25 -0.17
N GLU A 194 -17.78 -2.38 -0.41
CA GLU A 194 -18.09 -2.84 -1.76
C GLU A 194 -18.90 -1.80 -2.53
N GLN A 195 -19.92 -1.24 -1.91
CA GLN A 195 -20.72 -0.16 -2.50
C GLN A 195 -19.85 1.05 -2.85
N ARG A 196 -18.99 1.50 -1.94
CA ARG A 196 -18.08 2.63 -2.19
C ARG A 196 -17.12 2.37 -3.34
N MET A 197 -16.56 1.15 -3.42
CA MET A 197 -15.67 0.81 -4.54
C MET A 197 -16.43 0.75 -5.88
N CYS A 198 -17.68 0.25 -5.89
CA CYS A 198 -18.54 0.30 -7.08
C CYS A 198 -18.87 1.74 -7.50
N GLU A 199 -19.20 2.61 -6.56
CA GLU A 199 -19.39 4.04 -6.82
C GLU A 199 -18.12 4.66 -7.41
N ARG A 200 -16.94 4.38 -6.84
CA ARG A 200 -15.66 4.87 -7.33
C ARG A 200 -15.36 4.43 -8.76
N VAL A 201 -15.63 3.16 -9.08
CA VAL A 201 -15.50 2.62 -10.45
C VAL A 201 -16.45 3.34 -11.41
N ALA A 202 -17.70 3.57 -10.99
CA ALA A 202 -18.69 4.27 -11.82
C ALA A 202 -18.29 5.73 -12.09
N ASP A 203 -17.84 6.44 -11.05
CA ASP A 203 -17.48 7.86 -11.14
C ASP A 203 -16.21 8.12 -11.96
N CYS A 204 -15.18 7.29 -11.81
CA CYS A 204 -13.93 7.48 -12.53
C CYS A 204 -13.86 6.71 -13.86
N GLY A 205 -14.74 5.74 -14.09
CA GLY A 205 -14.76 4.90 -15.29
C GLY A 205 -13.59 3.92 -15.40
N LEU A 206 -12.88 3.63 -14.30
CA LEU A 206 -11.72 2.74 -14.26
C LEU A 206 -12.02 1.48 -13.44
N PRO A 207 -11.59 0.29 -13.90
CA PRO A 207 -11.61 -0.91 -13.07
C PRO A 207 -10.69 -0.73 -11.85
N LEU A 208 -11.02 -1.40 -10.74
CA LEU A 208 -10.34 -1.25 -9.47
C LEU A 208 -9.94 -2.63 -8.93
N ILE A 209 -8.69 -2.70 -8.47
CA ILE A 209 -8.10 -3.85 -7.76
C ILE A 209 -7.98 -3.45 -6.29
N TYR A 210 -8.43 -4.31 -5.38
CA TYR A 210 -8.47 -4.02 -3.96
C TYR A 210 -7.69 -5.06 -3.17
N ALA A 211 -6.58 -4.65 -2.56
CA ALA A 211 -5.73 -5.51 -1.74
C ALA A 211 -5.98 -5.23 -0.26
N HIS A 212 -6.78 -6.07 0.39
CA HIS A 212 -7.16 -5.88 1.78
C HIS A 212 -6.34 -6.76 2.73
N LEU A 213 -5.96 -6.20 3.87
CA LEU A 213 -5.28 -6.91 4.95
C LEU A 213 -6.17 -8.04 5.51
N VAL A 214 -5.53 -9.15 5.90
CA VAL A 214 -6.15 -10.26 6.63
C VAL A 214 -5.45 -10.41 7.97
N GLY A 215 -6.19 -10.76 9.02
CA GLY A 215 -5.61 -11.05 10.32
C GLY A 215 -6.21 -10.22 11.44
N GLY A 216 -5.44 -10.03 12.49
CA GLY A 216 -5.85 -9.24 13.65
C GLY A 216 -4.64 -8.63 14.35
N GLN A 217 -4.88 -7.49 14.98
CA GLN A 217 -3.90 -6.78 15.79
C GLN A 217 -4.65 -6.13 16.95
N ASP A 218 -4.23 -6.46 18.18
CA ASP A 218 -4.91 -6.02 19.41
C ASP A 218 -6.43 -6.26 19.33
N GLU A 219 -7.26 -5.22 19.44
CA GLU A 219 -8.72 -5.29 19.35
C GLU A 219 -9.28 -5.16 17.93
N VAL A 220 -8.46 -5.01 16.90
CA VAL A 220 -8.92 -4.86 15.51
C VAL A 220 -8.70 -6.12 14.69
N ILE A 221 -9.63 -6.40 13.78
CA ILE A 221 -9.61 -7.56 12.90
C ILE A 221 -9.73 -7.07 11.45
N PHE A 222 -9.08 -7.78 10.53
CA PHE A 222 -9.11 -7.51 9.09
C PHE A 222 -9.60 -8.77 8.36
N GLU A 223 -10.64 -8.63 7.56
CA GLU A 223 -11.37 -9.79 6.99
C GLU A 223 -10.96 -10.18 5.56
N GLY A 224 -10.15 -9.37 4.89
CA GLY A 224 -9.70 -9.65 3.52
C GLY A 224 -10.77 -9.47 2.42
N ARG A 225 -11.84 -8.71 2.68
CA ARG A 225 -12.93 -8.48 1.72
C ARG A 225 -12.96 -7.02 1.28
#